data_17e4ca4b9bd0ddf9224e3a42581865c5
#
_entry.id   17e4ca4b9bd0ddf9224e3a42581865c5
#
_cell.length_a   1.000
_cell.length_b   1.000
_cell.length_c   1.000
_cell.angle_alpha   90.00
_cell.angle_beta   90.00
_cell.angle_gamma   90.00
#
_symmetry.space_group_name_H-M   'P 1'
#
loop_
_entity.id
_entity.type
_entity.pdbx_description
1 polymer ?
#
loop_
_entity_poly.entity_id
_entity_poly.type
_entity_poly.pdbx_seq_one_letter_code
_entity_poly.pdbx_strand_id
1 'polypeptide(L)'
;MLPVAIFHALATSDYNKETGILVGIMFVMLVISFSLGFAMRPLMPEQRYRKYLPFMVSVYEGGSMAYPLYTSLCGAENLSQIAVLDIAGLLFGFSVYMGMLGQVENGDKIDVKKLFASAIRTPAFIASVLGILAGLSGVVLKILEGPFAGTYTSVENILTTSVTSIILVIVG
;
A
#
# COMPACT_ATOMS: atom_id res chain seq x y z
N MET A 1 9.87 -10.02 -3.42
CA MET A 1 9.64 -9.25 -4.64
C MET A 1 8.71 -8.06 -4.42
N LEU A 2 7.48 -8.24 -3.93
CA LEU A 2 6.56 -7.12 -3.62
C LEU A 2 7.19 -6.00 -2.75
N PRO A 3 7.92 -6.29 -1.66
CA PRO A 3 8.57 -5.25 -0.86
C PRO A 3 9.55 -4.37 -1.63
N VAL A 4 10.24 -4.93 -2.63
CA VAL A 4 11.20 -4.15 -3.46
C VAL A 4 10.47 -3.17 -4.36
N ALA A 5 9.37 -3.59 -4.99
CA ALA A 5 8.53 -2.73 -5.81
C ALA A 5 7.93 -1.58 -4.98
N ILE A 6 7.44 -1.88 -3.77
CA ILE A 6 6.94 -0.88 -2.82
C ILE A 6 8.05 0.11 -2.43
N PHE A 7 9.22 -0.40 -2.06
CA PHE A 7 10.37 0.42 -1.73
C PHE A 7 10.73 1.38 -2.87
N HIS A 8 10.85 0.86 -4.10
CA HIS A 8 11.19 1.66 -5.27
C HIS A 8 10.15 2.75 -5.54
N ALA A 9 8.87 2.39 -5.59
CA ALA A 9 7.78 3.33 -5.83
C ALA A 9 7.78 4.47 -4.81
N LEU A 10 8.00 4.16 -3.53
CA LEU A 10 8.06 5.15 -2.46
C LEU A 10 9.35 5.97 -2.48
N ALA A 11 10.48 5.35 -2.81
CA ALA A 11 11.78 6.03 -2.83
C ALA A 11 11.96 7.00 -4.02
N THR A 12 11.17 6.81 -5.09
CA THR A 12 11.19 7.65 -6.30
C THR A 12 10.01 8.62 -6.38
N SER A 13 9.09 8.60 -5.40
CA SER A 13 7.96 9.52 -5.35
C SER A 13 8.40 10.94 -4.97
N ASP A 14 7.73 11.94 -5.55
CA ASP A 14 7.93 13.34 -5.21
C ASP A 14 7.21 13.69 -3.89
N TYR A 15 7.99 14.02 -2.87
CA TYR A 15 7.48 14.40 -1.56
C TYR A 15 7.35 15.91 -1.41
N ASN A 16 6.26 16.48 -1.91
CA ASN A 16 5.87 17.87 -1.71
C ASN A 16 4.88 17.97 -0.54
N LYS A 17 4.58 19.20 -0.06
CA LYS A 17 3.52 19.45 0.93
C LYS A 17 2.15 18.98 0.42
N GLU A 18 1.86 19.17 -0.85
CA GLU A 18 0.62 18.74 -1.50
C GLU A 18 0.49 17.21 -1.49
N THR A 19 1.57 16.52 -1.80
CA THR A 19 1.69 15.06 -1.70
C THR A 19 1.36 14.56 -0.30
N GLY A 20 1.94 15.18 0.73
CA GLY A 20 1.67 14.82 2.13
C GLY A 20 0.20 15.03 2.53
N ILE A 21 -0.42 16.11 2.06
CA ILE A 21 -1.84 16.39 2.30
C ILE A 21 -2.73 15.34 1.61
N LEU A 22 -2.45 14.99 0.35
CA LEU A 22 -3.20 13.99 -0.40
C LEU A 22 -3.13 12.61 0.26
N VAL A 23 -1.94 12.17 0.66
CA VAL A 23 -1.73 10.91 1.41
C VAL A 23 -2.51 10.95 2.73
N GLY A 24 -2.47 12.05 3.46
CA GLY A 24 -3.22 12.23 4.70
C GLY A 24 -4.73 12.14 4.50
N ILE A 25 -5.28 12.83 3.51
CA ILE A 25 -6.71 12.78 3.17
C ILE A 25 -7.13 11.36 2.80
N MET A 26 -6.36 10.67 1.94
CA MET A 26 -6.65 9.30 1.53
C MET A 26 -6.60 8.34 2.72
N PHE A 27 -5.61 8.47 3.60
CA PHE A 27 -5.52 7.66 4.82
C PHE A 27 -6.72 7.86 5.73
N VAL A 28 -7.15 9.11 5.95
CA VAL A 28 -8.34 9.45 6.74
C VAL A 28 -9.60 8.85 6.10
N MET A 29 -9.74 8.92 4.79
CA MET A 29 -10.86 8.31 4.06
C MET A 29 -10.91 6.78 4.26
N LEU A 30 -9.77 6.10 4.24
CA LEU A 30 -9.69 4.66 4.51
C LEU A 30 -10.08 4.33 5.96
N VAL A 31 -9.63 5.14 6.93
CA VAL A 31 -10.02 4.98 8.34
C VAL A 31 -11.52 5.22 8.53
N ILE A 32 -12.10 6.21 7.86
CA ILE A 32 -13.55 6.47 7.90
C ILE A 32 -14.31 5.29 7.29
N SER A 33 -13.91 4.79 6.12
CA SER A 33 -14.53 3.64 5.46
C SER A 33 -14.47 2.39 6.36
N PHE A 34 -13.34 2.15 7.00
CA PHE A 34 -13.18 1.06 7.95
C PHE A 34 -14.09 1.20 9.16
N SER A 35 -14.20 2.40 9.71
CA SER A 35 -15.09 2.73 10.84
C SER A 35 -16.56 2.58 10.48
N LEU A 36 -16.96 3.01 9.28
CA LEU A 36 -18.30 2.79 8.74
C LEU A 36 -18.62 1.30 8.62
N GLY A 37 -17.66 0.48 8.22
CA GLY A 37 -17.79 -0.97 8.20
C GLY A 37 -18.13 -1.55 9.58
N PHE A 38 -17.58 -1.01 10.68
CA PHE A 38 -17.99 -1.40 12.04
C PHE A 38 -19.42 -0.96 12.36
N ALA A 39 -19.80 0.27 11.98
CA ALA A 39 -21.14 0.78 12.19
C ALA A 39 -22.21 -0.01 11.41
N MET A 40 -21.85 -0.53 10.24
CA MET A 40 -22.76 -1.31 9.40
C MET A 40 -22.88 -2.78 9.82
N ARG A 41 -22.09 -3.27 10.76
CA ARG A 41 -22.14 -4.67 11.25
C ARG A 41 -23.55 -5.17 11.62
N PRO A 42 -24.39 -4.39 12.33
CA PRO A 42 -25.73 -4.84 12.68
C PRO A 42 -26.68 -5.04 11.49
N LEU A 43 -26.40 -4.38 10.35
CA LEU A 43 -27.19 -4.49 9.12
C LEU A 43 -26.96 -5.84 8.40
N MET A 44 -25.86 -6.55 8.70
CA MET A 44 -25.56 -7.83 8.08
C MET A 44 -26.34 -8.95 8.75
N PRO A 45 -27.20 -9.70 8.02
CA PRO A 45 -28.04 -10.74 8.60
C PRO A 45 -27.22 -11.91 9.11
N GLU A 46 -26.16 -12.30 8.40
CA GLU A 46 -25.31 -13.44 8.78
C GLU A 46 -24.25 -13.07 9.81
N GLN A 47 -24.34 -13.59 11.00
CA GLN A 47 -23.40 -13.33 12.10
C GLN A 47 -21.96 -13.73 11.78
N ARG A 48 -21.79 -14.78 10.97
CA ARG A 48 -20.47 -15.30 10.56
C ARG A 48 -19.63 -14.23 9.81
N TYR A 49 -20.26 -13.42 8.96
CA TYR A 49 -19.58 -12.44 8.13
C TYR A 49 -19.50 -11.05 8.75
N ARG A 50 -20.26 -10.78 9.83
CA ARG A 50 -20.24 -9.47 10.52
C ARG A 50 -18.84 -9.01 10.91
N LYS A 51 -17.99 -9.95 11.35
CA LYS A 51 -16.62 -9.63 11.75
C LYS A 51 -15.73 -9.17 10.58
N TYR A 52 -16.05 -9.57 9.36
CA TYR A 52 -15.28 -9.21 8.16
C TYR A 52 -15.79 -7.96 7.44
N LEU A 53 -17.00 -7.47 7.79
CA LEU A 53 -17.62 -6.34 7.11
C LEU A 53 -16.75 -5.08 7.07
N PRO A 54 -16.04 -4.66 8.13
CA PRO A 54 -15.14 -3.51 8.07
C PRO A 54 -14.04 -3.66 7.03
N PHE A 55 -13.53 -4.88 6.87
CA PHE A 55 -12.50 -5.19 5.89
C PHE A 55 -13.04 -5.14 4.46
N MET A 56 -14.26 -5.61 4.24
CA MET A 56 -14.92 -5.56 2.92
C MET A 56 -15.22 -4.13 2.47
N VAL A 57 -15.62 -3.26 3.40
CA VAL A 57 -15.95 -1.86 3.10
C VAL A 57 -14.71 -1.00 2.87
N SER A 58 -13.59 -1.35 3.50
CA SER A 58 -12.34 -0.58 3.41
C SER A 58 -11.32 -1.14 2.42
N VAL A 59 -11.71 -2.14 1.62
CA VAL A 59 -10.83 -2.66 0.56
C VAL A 59 -10.49 -1.53 -0.42
N TYR A 60 -9.20 -1.32 -0.60
CA TYR A 60 -8.65 -0.43 -1.59
C TYR A 60 -7.76 -1.23 -2.55
N GLU A 61 -8.07 -1.14 -3.84
CA GLU A 61 -7.32 -1.81 -4.90
C GLU A 61 -6.68 -0.76 -5.81
N GLY A 62 -5.41 -0.43 -5.52
CA GLY A 62 -4.63 0.53 -6.30
C GLY A 62 -3.91 -0.11 -7.48
N GLY A 63 -3.35 -1.30 -7.27
CA GLY A 63 -2.34 -1.86 -8.15
C GLY A 63 -2.86 -2.40 -9.48
N SER A 64 -3.90 -3.20 -9.49
CA SER A 64 -4.31 -3.93 -10.70
C SER A 64 -5.30 -3.17 -11.59
N MET A 65 -6.19 -2.37 -11.01
CA MET A 65 -7.22 -1.64 -11.76
C MET A 65 -6.97 -0.13 -11.84
N ALA A 66 -6.58 0.50 -10.73
CA ALA A 66 -6.49 1.94 -10.67
C ALA A 66 -5.38 2.50 -11.57
N TYR A 67 -4.21 1.87 -11.61
CA TYR A 67 -3.10 2.32 -12.47
C TYR A 67 -3.44 2.28 -13.96
N PRO A 68 -3.92 1.17 -14.55
CA PRO A 68 -4.31 1.14 -15.96
C PRO A 68 -5.41 2.13 -16.30
N LEU A 69 -6.43 2.24 -15.44
CA LEU A 69 -7.54 3.16 -15.64
C LEU A 69 -7.06 4.61 -15.60
N TYR A 70 -6.24 4.97 -14.60
CA TYR A 70 -5.68 6.31 -14.47
C TYR A 70 -4.79 6.67 -15.66
N THR A 71 -3.95 5.76 -16.11
CA THR A 71 -3.10 5.95 -17.28
C THR A 71 -3.91 6.19 -18.54
N SER A 72 -5.02 5.48 -18.72
CA SER A 72 -5.89 5.65 -19.89
C SER A 72 -6.66 6.96 -19.89
N LEU A 73 -6.99 7.51 -18.73
CA LEU A 73 -7.78 8.74 -18.57
C LEU A 73 -6.90 10.00 -18.46
N CYS A 74 -5.79 9.91 -17.75
CA CYS A 74 -4.97 11.06 -17.38
C CYS A 74 -3.60 11.09 -18.05
N GLY A 75 -3.25 10.04 -18.82
CA GLY A 75 -1.93 9.91 -19.44
C GLY A 75 -0.87 9.28 -18.52
N ALA A 76 0.14 8.67 -19.12
CA ALA A 76 1.21 7.98 -18.39
C ALA A 76 2.13 8.96 -17.62
N GLU A 77 2.21 10.21 -18.07
CA GLU A 77 2.98 11.28 -17.43
C GLU A 77 2.49 11.63 -16.02
N ASN A 78 1.20 11.36 -15.72
CA ASN A 78 0.59 11.65 -14.43
C ASN A 78 0.59 10.46 -13.46
N LEU A 79 1.26 9.38 -13.80
CA LEU A 79 1.27 8.13 -13.03
C LEU A 79 1.82 8.34 -11.59
N SER A 80 2.71 9.29 -11.41
CA SER A 80 3.25 9.66 -10.10
C SER A 80 2.17 10.10 -9.10
N GLN A 81 1.10 10.74 -9.58
CA GLN A 81 0.02 11.24 -8.72
C GLN A 81 -0.78 10.08 -8.09
N ILE A 82 -1.10 9.04 -8.87
CA ILE A 82 -1.80 7.89 -8.32
C ILE A 82 -0.88 7.05 -7.43
N ALA A 83 0.41 6.96 -7.73
CA ALA A 83 1.38 6.29 -6.90
C ALA A 83 1.47 6.91 -5.50
N VAL A 84 1.36 8.23 -5.41
CA VAL A 84 1.29 8.96 -4.13
C VAL A 84 0.06 8.57 -3.32
N LEU A 85 -1.11 8.49 -3.94
CA LEU A 85 -2.34 8.06 -3.26
C LEU A 85 -2.24 6.62 -2.78
N ASP A 86 -1.56 5.76 -3.53
CA ASP A 86 -1.34 4.36 -3.18
C ASP A 86 -0.48 4.20 -1.92
N ILE A 87 0.38 5.16 -1.58
CA ILE A 87 1.12 5.18 -0.32
C ILE A 87 0.17 5.07 0.89
N ALA A 88 -0.92 5.82 0.88
CA ALA A 88 -1.90 5.76 1.96
C ALA A 88 -2.57 4.39 2.05
N GLY A 89 -2.91 3.79 0.90
CA GLY A 89 -3.46 2.44 0.81
C GLY A 89 -2.49 1.38 1.35
N LEU A 90 -1.22 1.47 0.99
CA LEU A 90 -0.18 0.56 1.48
C LEU A 90 0.03 0.70 3.00
N LEU A 91 0.15 1.93 3.50
CA LEU A 91 0.29 2.18 4.93
C LEU A 91 -0.90 1.65 5.72
N PHE A 92 -2.12 1.95 5.28
CA PHE A 92 -3.34 1.46 5.91
C PHE A 92 -3.45 -0.07 5.82
N GLY A 93 -3.21 -0.64 4.63
CA GLY A 93 -3.31 -2.07 4.37
C GLY A 93 -2.37 -2.90 5.24
N PHE A 94 -1.11 -2.51 5.34
CA PHE A 94 -0.12 -3.26 6.11
C PHE A 94 -0.13 -2.96 7.61
N SER A 95 -0.58 -1.79 8.03
CA SER A 95 -0.64 -1.44 9.47
C SER A 95 -1.97 -1.85 10.12
N VAL A 96 -3.07 -1.27 9.65
CA VAL A 96 -4.38 -1.43 10.28
C VAL A 96 -5.10 -2.68 9.77
N TYR A 97 -5.24 -2.80 8.45
CA TYR A 97 -6.06 -3.83 7.83
C TYR A 97 -5.53 -5.24 8.11
N MET A 98 -4.28 -5.55 7.73
CA MET A 98 -3.70 -6.89 7.91
C MET A 98 -3.52 -7.25 9.39
N GLY A 99 -3.13 -6.29 10.22
CA GLY A 99 -2.96 -6.52 11.64
C GLY A 99 -4.28 -6.87 12.34
N MET A 100 -5.36 -6.13 12.04
CA MET A 100 -6.68 -6.40 12.61
C MET A 100 -7.31 -7.66 12.02
N LEU A 101 -7.12 -7.94 10.73
CA LEU A 101 -7.62 -9.16 10.10
C LEU A 101 -7.03 -10.41 10.77
N GLY A 102 -5.72 -10.43 10.98
CA GLY A 102 -5.07 -11.55 11.67
C GLY A 102 -5.59 -11.80 13.09
N GLN A 103 -5.95 -10.74 13.82
CA GLN A 103 -6.55 -10.89 15.17
C GLN A 103 -7.99 -11.41 15.10
N VAL A 104 -8.79 -10.94 14.14
CA VAL A 104 -10.16 -11.39 13.94
C VAL A 104 -10.22 -12.87 13.54
N GLU A 105 -9.26 -13.33 12.75
CA GLU A 105 -9.15 -14.75 12.36
C GLU A 105 -8.76 -15.65 13.53
N ASN A 106 -7.84 -15.21 14.37
CA ASN A 106 -7.38 -15.97 15.52
C ASN A 106 -8.36 -15.93 16.71
N GLY A 107 -9.45 -15.14 16.65
CA GLY A 107 -10.44 -15.01 17.70
C GLY A 107 -9.97 -14.22 18.93
N ASP A 108 -8.81 -13.56 18.85
CA ASP A 108 -8.25 -12.75 19.91
C ASP A 108 -8.96 -11.39 20.03
N LYS A 109 -8.94 -10.82 21.24
CA LYS A 109 -9.34 -9.42 21.44
C LYS A 109 -8.34 -8.52 20.73
N ILE A 110 -8.83 -7.42 20.13
CA ILE A 110 -8.00 -6.44 19.44
C ILE A 110 -6.97 -5.86 20.42
N ASP A 111 -5.71 -6.24 20.25
CA ASP A 111 -4.57 -5.74 21.01
C ASP A 111 -3.71 -4.85 20.11
N VAL A 112 -3.80 -3.54 20.31
CA VAL A 112 -3.09 -2.52 19.52
C VAL A 112 -1.56 -2.73 19.56
N LYS A 113 -1.02 -3.23 20.68
CA LYS A 113 0.43 -3.51 20.80
C LYS A 113 0.84 -4.67 19.90
N LYS A 114 0.03 -5.75 19.86
CA LYS A 114 0.28 -6.88 18.95
C LYS A 114 0.12 -6.47 17.49
N LEU A 115 -0.84 -5.59 17.19
CA LEU A 115 -1.04 -4.99 15.86
C LEU A 115 0.24 -4.29 15.38
N PHE A 116 0.76 -3.38 16.19
CA PHE A 116 1.95 -2.63 15.85
C PHE A 116 3.18 -3.54 15.70
N ALA A 117 3.36 -4.48 16.61
CA ALA A 117 4.44 -5.45 16.55
C ALA A 117 4.37 -6.36 15.32
N SER A 118 3.15 -6.74 14.89
CA SER A 118 2.92 -7.52 13.68
C SER A 118 3.22 -6.69 12.42
N ALA A 119 2.75 -5.44 12.36
CA ALA A 119 2.99 -4.54 11.23
C ALA A 119 4.49 -4.31 11.01
N ILE A 120 5.24 -3.99 12.07
CA ILE A 120 6.69 -3.75 12.00
C ILE A 120 7.47 -5.00 11.52
N ARG A 121 6.95 -6.19 11.75
CA ARG A 121 7.57 -7.44 11.28
C ARG A 121 7.23 -7.79 9.82
N THR A 122 6.27 -7.11 9.23
CA THR A 122 5.87 -7.38 7.85
C THR A 122 6.90 -6.79 6.88
N PRO A 123 7.50 -7.60 5.98
CA PRO A 123 8.54 -7.10 5.05
C PRO A 123 8.07 -5.94 4.18
N ALA A 124 6.80 -5.93 3.80
CA ALA A 124 6.22 -4.86 3.00
C ALA A 124 6.12 -3.53 3.80
N PHE A 125 5.77 -3.58 5.10
CA PHE A 125 5.76 -2.40 5.95
C PHE A 125 7.16 -1.83 6.16
N ILE A 126 8.15 -2.70 6.39
CA ILE A 126 9.56 -2.28 6.52
C ILE A 126 10.01 -1.61 5.21
N ALA A 127 9.71 -2.20 4.06
CA ALA A 127 10.03 -1.64 2.76
C ALA A 127 9.34 -0.27 2.53
N SER A 128 8.09 -0.12 2.97
CA SER A 128 7.36 1.16 2.88
C SER A 128 8.04 2.25 3.71
N VAL A 129 8.38 1.96 4.97
CA VAL A 129 9.07 2.93 5.85
C VAL A 129 10.44 3.30 5.28
N LEU A 130 11.22 2.31 4.86
CA LEU A 130 12.54 2.55 4.26
C LEU A 130 12.44 3.32 2.94
N GLY A 131 11.43 3.01 2.11
CA GLY A 131 11.16 3.71 0.86
C GLY A 131 10.83 5.19 1.09
N ILE A 132 9.96 5.51 2.04
CA ILE A 132 9.63 6.88 2.42
C ILE A 132 10.88 7.63 2.92
N LEU A 133 11.66 7.02 3.80
CA LEU A 133 12.89 7.63 4.32
C LEU A 133 13.92 7.87 3.20
N ALA A 134 14.07 6.92 2.29
CA ALA A 134 14.96 7.03 1.14
C ALA A 134 14.50 8.12 0.15
N GLY A 135 13.19 8.23 -0.09
CA GLY A 135 12.60 9.27 -0.93
C GLY A 135 12.77 10.66 -0.33
N LEU A 136 12.46 10.83 0.97
CA LEU A 136 12.66 12.09 1.69
C LEU A 136 14.14 12.52 1.73
N SER A 137 15.07 11.58 1.79
CA SER A 137 16.52 11.86 1.78
C SER A 137 17.09 12.10 0.38
N GLY A 138 16.35 11.76 -0.69
CA GLY A 138 16.78 11.86 -2.08
C GLY A 138 17.94 10.93 -2.46
N VAL A 139 18.25 9.94 -1.61
CA VAL A 139 19.40 9.04 -1.85
C VAL A 139 19.19 8.21 -3.12
N VAL A 140 17.99 7.68 -3.34
CA VAL A 140 17.71 6.86 -4.52
C VAL A 140 17.76 7.69 -5.79
N LEU A 141 17.28 8.92 -5.76
CA LEU A 141 17.39 9.85 -6.91
C LEU A 141 18.84 10.12 -7.27
N LYS A 142 19.72 10.33 -6.28
CA LYS A 142 21.17 10.48 -6.49
C LYS A 142 21.83 9.22 -7.06
N ILE A 143 21.36 8.03 -6.67
CA ILE A 143 21.85 6.76 -7.24
C ILE A 143 21.40 6.64 -8.70
N LEU A 144 20.18 7.03 -9.03
CA LEU A 144 19.65 7.03 -10.40
C LEU A 144 20.33 8.05 -11.33
N GLU A 145 20.86 9.12 -10.78
CA GLU A 145 21.67 10.11 -11.52
C GLU A 145 23.16 9.72 -11.60
N GLY A 146 23.59 8.73 -10.82
CA GLY A 146 24.98 8.32 -10.68
C GLY A 146 25.39 7.13 -11.58
N PRO A 147 26.65 6.68 -11.45
CA PRO A 147 27.21 5.58 -12.26
C PRO A 147 26.54 4.23 -12.01
N PHE A 148 25.80 4.10 -10.92
CA PHE A 148 25.08 2.87 -10.55
C PHE A 148 23.64 2.81 -11.07
N ALA A 149 23.17 3.84 -11.81
CA ALA A 149 21.81 3.91 -12.34
C ALA A 149 21.42 2.69 -13.16
N GLY A 150 22.26 2.26 -14.08
CA GLY A 150 21.99 1.09 -14.93
C GLY A 150 21.88 -0.22 -14.17
N THR A 151 22.72 -0.42 -13.14
CA THR A 151 22.66 -1.62 -12.28
C THR A 151 21.40 -1.62 -11.43
N TYR A 152 21.06 -0.49 -10.81
CA TYR A 152 19.85 -0.35 -10.01
C TYR A 152 18.59 -0.64 -10.83
N THR A 153 18.46 0.01 -12.00
CA THR A 153 17.28 -0.13 -12.89
C THR A 153 17.16 -1.55 -13.43
N SER A 154 18.29 -2.21 -13.75
CA SER A 154 18.25 -3.61 -14.21
C SER A 154 17.76 -4.56 -13.13
N VAL A 155 18.25 -4.43 -11.90
CA VAL A 155 17.80 -5.24 -10.76
C VAL A 155 16.34 -4.98 -10.45
N GLU A 156 15.91 -3.73 -10.41
CA GLU A 156 14.54 -3.33 -10.16
C GLU A 156 13.59 -3.91 -11.23
N ASN A 157 13.91 -3.76 -12.51
CA ASN A 157 13.11 -4.28 -13.62
C ASN A 157 12.96 -5.81 -13.56
N ILE A 158 14.03 -6.55 -13.26
CA ILE A 158 13.96 -8.01 -13.13
C ILE A 158 12.98 -8.39 -11.99
N LEU A 159 13.08 -7.70 -10.87
CA LEU A 159 12.24 -8.01 -9.70
C LEU A 159 10.78 -7.62 -9.89
N THR A 160 10.49 -6.45 -10.46
CA THR A 160 9.13 -5.93 -10.67
C THR A 160 8.41 -6.68 -11.80
N THR A 161 9.06 -6.94 -12.94
CA THR A 161 8.49 -7.71 -14.03
C THR A 161 8.12 -9.13 -13.61
N SER A 162 8.98 -9.77 -12.79
CA SER A 162 8.69 -11.10 -12.25
C SER A 162 7.46 -11.12 -11.34
N VAL A 163 7.25 -10.07 -10.54
CA VAL A 163 6.05 -9.93 -9.68
C VAL A 163 4.79 -9.83 -10.53
N THR A 164 4.79 -8.96 -11.53
CA THR A 164 3.63 -8.75 -12.41
C THR A 164 3.25 -10.03 -13.14
N SER A 165 4.23 -10.75 -13.67
CA SER A 165 4.01 -12.02 -14.36
C SER A 165 3.41 -13.09 -13.44
N ILE A 166 3.91 -13.19 -12.20
CA ILE A 166 3.39 -14.15 -11.21
C ILE A 166 1.96 -13.79 -10.80
N ILE A 167 1.66 -12.51 -10.56
CA ILE A 167 0.31 -12.05 -10.21
C ILE A 167 -0.67 -12.37 -11.34
N LEU A 168 -0.31 -12.11 -12.60
CA LEU A 168 -1.15 -12.42 -13.75
C LEU A 168 -1.46 -13.92 -13.88
N VAL A 169 -0.49 -14.78 -13.55
CA VAL A 169 -0.71 -16.25 -13.55
C VAL A 169 -1.62 -16.69 -12.40
N ILE A 170 -1.58 -16.01 -11.26
CA ILE A 170 -2.40 -16.37 -10.08
C ILE A 170 -3.85 -15.89 -10.25
N VAL A 171 -4.04 -14.73 -10.88
CA VAL A 171 -5.37 -14.10 -11.01
C VAL A 171 -6.11 -14.60 -12.25
N GLY A 172 -5.38 -14.99 -13.30
CA GLY A 172 -5.95 -15.29 -14.59
C GLY A 172 -6.13 -16.48 -15.16
#